data_7661508d1503aae221d693df8576d634
#
_entry.id   7661508d1503aae221d693df8576d634
#
_cell.length_a   1.000
_cell.length_b   1.000
_cell.length_c   1.000
_cell.angle_alpha   90.00
_cell.angle_beta   90.00
_cell.angle_gamma   90.00
#
_symmetry.space_group_name_H-M   'P 1'
#
loop_
_entity.id
_entity.type
_entity.pdbx_description
1 polymer ?
#
loop_
_entity_poly.entity_id
_entity_poly.type
_entity_poly.pdbx_seq_one_letter_code
_entity_poly.pdbx_strand_id
1 'polypeptide(L)'
;FNSNTYASVHGLEVYTADNINYDLAKNLVKNITETAGIGYSSNKISKVMNGIYTRTFTESEIESSSKENEEKGRVPYDITTKSNYYYIIRETGGIVTGAYVDNRNEEIKANPYVKSNVGSETYLLELGYISNNTDLDNLLNNMDKYAEGIIKSITPLYK
;
A
#
# COMPACT_ATOMS: atom_id res chain seq x y z
N PHE A 1 -9.65 3.72 -0.58
CA PHE A 1 -10.13 4.81 0.30
C PHE A 1 -9.87 4.41 1.74
N ASN A 2 -9.44 5.36 2.55
CA ASN A 2 -9.13 5.16 3.95
C ASN A 2 -10.24 5.74 4.84
N SER A 3 -10.23 5.38 6.11
CA SER A 3 -11.05 6.03 7.13
C SER A 3 -10.28 6.13 8.45
N ASN A 4 -10.60 7.13 9.26
CA ASN A 4 -9.98 7.31 10.55
C ASN A 4 -11.07 7.72 11.58
N THR A 5 -10.88 7.33 12.84
CA THR A 5 -11.76 7.76 13.94
C THR A 5 -11.74 9.28 14.12
N TYR A 6 -10.63 9.91 13.78
CA TYR A 6 -10.49 11.38 13.82
C TYR A 6 -10.69 11.97 12.42
N ALA A 7 -11.77 12.71 12.23
CA ALA A 7 -12.09 13.39 10.97
C ALA A 7 -11.05 14.45 10.54
N SER A 8 -10.13 14.82 11.44
CA SER A 8 -9.00 15.71 11.13
C SER A 8 -7.86 15.05 10.37
N VAL A 9 -7.84 13.72 10.28
CA VAL A 9 -6.87 13.00 9.45
C VAL A 9 -7.36 13.03 8.01
N HIS A 10 -6.51 13.48 7.11
CA HIS A 10 -6.83 13.71 5.70
C HIS A 10 -5.59 13.64 4.81
N GLY A 11 -5.78 13.56 3.50
CA GLY A 11 -4.75 13.66 2.47
C GLY A 11 -4.26 12.33 1.93
N LEU A 12 -3.43 12.40 0.90
CA LEU A 12 -2.85 11.26 0.18
C LEU A 12 -1.80 10.53 1.01
N GLU A 13 -1.86 9.21 0.99
CA GLU A 13 -0.80 8.31 1.46
C GLU A 13 -0.42 7.31 0.36
N VAL A 14 0.87 7.16 0.12
CA VAL A 14 1.43 6.13 -0.75
C VAL A 14 2.26 5.18 0.10
N TYR A 15 1.76 3.98 0.30
CA TYR A 15 2.49 2.93 1.00
C TYR A 15 3.32 2.12 0.01
N THR A 16 4.53 1.79 0.40
CA THR A 16 5.49 1.01 -0.38
C THR A 16 6.30 0.08 0.53
N ALA A 17 6.99 -0.88 -0.08
CA ALA A 17 7.93 -1.74 0.65
C ALA A 17 9.09 -0.92 1.22
N ASP A 18 9.64 -1.39 2.33
CA ASP A 18 10.88 -0.86 2.86
C ASP A 18 12.07 -1.26 1.96
N ASN A 19 13.10 -0.43 1.95
CA ASN A 19 14.35 -0.66 1.20
C ASN A 19 14.24 -0.70 -0.34
N ILE A 20 13.20 -0.12 -0.94
CA ILE A 20 13.14 0.10 -2.39
C ILE A 20 13.48 1.55 -2.75
N ASN A 21 13.74 1.78 -4.04
CA ASN A 21 13.85 3.14 -4.57
C ASN A 21 12.47 3.81 -4.54
N TYR A 22 12.37 4.96 -3.86
CA TYR A 22 11.12 5.71 -3.72
C TYR A 22 10.78 6.62 -4.90
N ASP A 23 11.45 6.53 -6.04
CA ASP A 23 11.27 7.49 -7.13
C ASP A 23 9.85 7.44 -7.72
N LEU A 24 9.29 6.24 -7.92
CA LEU A 24 7.90 6.13 -8.36
C LEU A 24 6.92 6.63 -7.29
N ALA A 25 7.15 6.31 -6.01
CA ALA A 25 6.32 6.82 -4.92
C ALA A 25 6.34 8.35 -4.85
N LYS A 26 7.52 8.97 -5.02
CA LYS A 26 7.66 10.44 -5.08
C LYS A 26 6.89 11.03 -6.26
N ASN A 27 6.98 10.40 -7.43
CA ASN A 27 6.24 10.82 -8.62
C ASN A 27 4.73 10.69 -8.42
N LEU A 28 4.26 9.60 -7.81
CA LEU A 28 2.85 9.41 -7.47
C LEU A 28 2.36 10.50 -6.52
N VAL A 29 3.06 10.74 -5.41
CA VAL A 29 2.70 11.80 -4.46
C VAL A 29 2.65 13.15 -5.16
N LYS A 30 3.72 13.52 -5.89
CA LYS A 30 3.82 14.81 -6.57
C LYS A 30 2.68 14.99 -7.58
N ASN A 31 2.55 14.07 -8.53
CA ASN A 31 1.62 14.26 -9.64
C ASN A 31 0.16 14.18 -9.18
N ILE A 32 -0.19 13.30 -8.23
CA ILE A 32 -1.56 13.22 -7.71
C ILE A 32 -1.91 14.48 -6.93
N THR A 33 -1.04 14.96 -6.05
CA THR A 33 -1.32 16.18 -5.28
C THR A 33 -1.43 17.42 -6.18
N GLU A 34 -0.58 17.53 -7.20
CA GLU A 34 -0.62 18.65 -8.16
C GLU A 34 -1.87 18.62 -9.06
N THR A 35 -2.28 17.43 -9.57
CA THR A 35 -3.43 17.35 -10.49
C THR A 35 -4.76 17.42 -9.76
N ALA A 36 -4.89 16.76 -8.61
CA ALA A 36 -6.13 16.75 -7.83
C ALA A 36 -6.26 17.94 -6.88
N GLY A 37 -5.20 18.75 -6.70
CA GLY A 37 -5.23 19.89 -5.81
C GLY A 37 -5.35 19.54 -4.33
N ILE A 38 -4.84 18.37 -3.93
CA ILE A 38 -4.93 17.85 -2.56
C ILE A 38 -3.59 17.89 -1.85
N GLY A 39 -3.61 17.77 -0.53
CA GLY A 39 -2.41 17.61 0.30
C GLY A 39 -2.03 16.13 0.49
N TYR A 40 -0.81 15.90 0.96
CA TYR A 40 -0.42 14.61 1.52
C TYR A 40 -0.84 14.53 2.98
N SER A 41 -1.00 13.30 3.48
CA SER A 41 -1.55 13.06 4.82
C SER A 41 -0.71 13.66 5.94
N SER A 42 -1.42 14.14 6.95
CA SER A 42 -0.86 14.59 8.23
C SER A 42 -0.45 13.44 9.15
N ASN A 43 -0.77 12.19 8.80
CA ASN A 43 -0.37 11.00 9.56
C ASN A 43 1.16 10.95 9.70
N LYS A 44 1.63 10.63 10.92
CA LYS A 44 3.07 10.54 11.23
C LYS A 44 3.55 9.10 11.43
N ILE A 45 2.61 8.16 11.58
CA ILE A 45 2.94 6.76 11.84
C ILE A 45 3.48 6.12 10.56
N SER A 46 4.63 5.47 10.65
CA SER A 46 5.30 4.81 9.51
C SER A 46 5.70 5.73 8.35
N LYS A 47 5.75 7.04 8.62
CA LYS A 47 6.08 8.04 7.60
C LYS A 47 7.58 8.04 7.32
N VAL A 48 7.94 7.83 6.07
CA VAL A 48 9.32 7.94 5.56
C VAL A 48 9.61 9.38 5.11
N MET A 49 8.72 9.95 4.33
CA MET A 49 8.74 11.33 3.87
C MET A 49 7.31 11.80 3.57
N ASN A 50 7.14 13.05 3.16
CA ASN A 50 5.81 13.59 2.89
C ASN A 50 5.03 12.75 1.88
N GLY A 51 3.90 12.22 2.31
CA GLY A 51 3.02 11.37 1.51
C GLY A 51 3.49 9.93 1.28
N ILE A 52 4.71 9.56 1.74
CA ILE A 52 5.26 8.21 1.54
C ILE A 52 5.43 7.51 2.87
N TYR A 53 4.97 6.28 2.93
CA TYR A 53 4.91 5.46 4.14
C TYR A 53 5.43 4.06 3.86
N THR A 54 6.13 3.51 4.87
CA THR A 54 6.44 2.08 4.95
C THR A 54 5.90 1.57 6.28
N ARG A 55 5.14 0.50 6.28
CA ARG A 55 4.61 -0.07 7.51
C ARG A 55 4.97 -1.52 7.63
N THR A 56 5.66 -1.85 8.70
CA THR A 56 5.96 -3.22 9.09
C THR A 56 5.11 -3.63 10.30
N PHE A 57 5.12 -4.91 10.61
CA PHE A 57 4.43 -5.44 11.79
C PHE A 57 5.12 -5.00 13.07
N THR A 58 4.33 -4.75 14.10
CA THR A 58 4.78 -4.70 15.49
C THR A 58 4.76 -6.11 16.11
N GLU A 59 5.47 -6.32 17.20
CA GLU A 59 5.46 -7.60 17.93
C GLU A 59 4.04 -7.99 18.37
N SER A 60 3.25 -7.05 18.90
CA SER A 60 1.89 -7.31 19.34
C SER A 60 0.93 -7.66 18.18
N GLU A 61 1.15 -7.12 16.98
CA GLU A 61 0.38 -7.48 15.78
C GLU A 61 0.74 -8.88 15.30
N ILE A 62 2.01 -9.29 15.42
CA ILE A 62 2.45 -10.65 15.11
C ILE A 62 1.80 -11.65 16.07
N GLU A 63 1.83 -11.37 17.37
CA GLU A 63 1.19 -12.22 18.38
C GLU A 63 -0.33 -12.36 18.14
N SER A 64 -1.01 -11.24 17.89
CA SER A 64 -2.45 -11.23 17.60
C SER A 64 -2.79 -12.01 16.33
N SER A 65 -1.99 -11.84 15.26
CA SER A 65 -2.16 -12.56 14.01
C SER A 65 -1.91 -14.06 14.17
N SER A 66 -0.90 -14.44 14.92
CA SER A 66 -0.59 -15.85 15.22
C SER A 66 -1.71 -16.52 15.98
N LYS A 67 -2.24 -15.87 17.01
CA LYS A 67 -3.38 -16.37 17.79
C LYS A 67 -4.63 -16.52 16.94
N GLU A 68 -4.98 -15.52 16.14
CA GLU A 68 -6.12 -15.57 15.23
C GLU A 68 -5.99 -16.71 14.21
N ASN A 69 -4.78 -16.96 13.72
CA ASN A 69 -4.52 -18.04 12.77
C ASN A 69 -4.65 -19.40 13.42
N GLU A 70 -4.14 -19.57 14.63
CA GLU A 70 -4.28 -20.81 15.41
C GLU A 70 -5.76 -21.12 15.68
N GLU A 71 -6.54 -20.13 16.12
CA GLU A 71 -7.98 -20.27 16.35
C GLU A 71 -8.75 -20.66 15.08
N LYS A 72 -8.29 -20.24 13.89
CA LYS A 72 -8.87 -20.57 12.59
C LYS A 72 -8.26 -21.82 11.94
N GLY A 73 -7.37 -22.51 12.62
CA GLY A 73 -6.69 -23.70 12.08
C GLY A 73 -5.80 -23.37 10.87
N ARG A 74 -5.27 -22.17 10.78
CA ARG A 74 -4.39 -21.73 9.70
C ARG A 74 -2.93 -21.76 10.15
N VAL A 75 -2.05 -22.13 9.23
CA VAL A 75 -0.61 -22.03 9.47
C VAL A 75 -0.12 -20.69 8.92
N PRO A 76 0.35 -19.77 9.75
CA PRO A 76 0.87 -18.50 9.29
C PRO A 76 2.22 -18.69 8.58
N TYR A 77 2.52 -17.83 7.62
CA TYR A 77 3.91 -17.67 7.15
C TYR A 77 4.75 -16.98 8.23
N ASP A 78 6.07 -17.11 8.12
CA ASP A 78 7.01 -16.42 9.00
C ASP A 78 6.90 -14.90 8.82
N ILE A 79 6.05 -14.29 9.63
CA ILE A 79 5.93 -12.85 9.73
C ILE A 79 6.88 -12.37 10.82
N THR A 80 7.68 -11.38 10.51
CA THR A 80 8.60 -10.73 11.44
C THR A 80 8.34 -9.23 11.48
N THR A 81 8.96 -8.53 12.42
CA THR A 81 8.91 -7.06 12.48
C THR A 81 9.52 -6.36 11.26
N LYS A 82 10.17 -7.10 10.36
CA LYS A 82 10.67 -6.62 9.07
C LYS A 82 9.69 -6.87 7.92
N SER A 83 8.64 -7.67 8.13
CA SER A 83 7.63 -7.94 7.11
C SER A 83 6.72 -6.74 6.92
N ASN A 84 6.45 -6.37 5.68
CA ASN A 84 5.48 -5.31 5.38
C ASN A 84 4.09 -5.69 5.91
N TYR A 85 3.43 -4.76 6.59
CA TYR A 85 2.12 -4.99 7.21
C TYR A 85 1.04 -5.27 6.17
N TYR A 86 0.97 -4.43 5.12
CA TYR A 86 -0.03 -4.60 4.08
C TYR A 86 0.31 -5.78 3.18
N TYR A 87 -0.65 -6.68 3.03
CA TYR A 87 -0.51 -7.88 2.23
C TYR A 87 -0.06 -7.58 0.79
N ILE A 88 -0.67 -6.59 0.14
CA ILE A 88 -0.34 -6.21 -1.23
C ILE A 88 1.11 -5.73 -1.37
N ILE A 89 1.66 -5.10 -0.35
CA ILE A 89 3.06 -4.64 -0.37
C ILE A 89 4.02 -5.83 -0.24
N ARG A 90 3.60 -6.92 0.44
CA ARG A 90 4.40 -8.15 0.52
C ARG A 90 4.52 -8.90 -0.81
N GLU A 91 3.67 -8.57 -1.77
CA GLU A 91 3.74 -9.15 -3.13
C GLU A 91 4.84 -8.52 -4.00
N THR A 92 5.52 -7.49 -3.53
CA THR A 92 6.66 -6.88 -4.23
C THR A 92 7.71 -7.94 -4.56
N GLY A 93 8.10 -7.99 -5.82
CA GLY A 93 9.01 -9.01 -6.36
C GLY A 93 8.31 -10.28 -6.87
N GLY A 94 6.98 -10.33 -6.87
CA GLY A 94 6.20 -11.46 -7.36
C GLY A 94 6.16 -12.66 -6.42
N ILE A 95 6.56 -12.46 -5.15
CA ILE A 95 6.52 -13.49 -4.12
C ILE A 95 5.57 -13.04 -3.01
N VAL A 96 4.55 -13.85 -2.74
CA VAL A 96 3.64 -13.62 -1.63
C VAL A 96 4.30 -14.11 -0.35
N THR A 97 4.64 -13.20 0.55
CA THR A 97 5.24 -13.50 1.84
C THR A 97 4.34 -13.05 2.99
N GLY A 98 4.32 -13.82 4.09
CA GLY A 98 3.49 -13.51 5.26
C GLY A 98 1.99 -13.53 4.99
N ALA A 99 1.54 -14.24 3.97
CA ALA A 99 0.14 -14.57 3.75
C ALA A 99 -0.24 -15.80 4.58
N TYR A 100 -1.53 -16.03 4.75
CA TYR A 100 -2.00 -17.29 5.33
C TYR A 100 -1.64 -18.45 4.40
N VAL A 101 -1.48 -19.64 4.97
CA VAL A 101 -1.33 -20.84 4.17
C VAL A 101 -2.67 -21.13 3.50
N ASP A 102 -2.78 -20.63 2.31
CA ASP A 102 -3.70 -21.10 1.30
C ASP A 102 -2.85 -21.61 0.12
N ASN A 103 -3.47 -22.07 -0.90
CA ASN A 103 -2.77 -22.59 -2.08
C ASN A 103 -2.18 -21.51 -3.00
N ARG A 104 -2.28 -20.23 -2.64
CA ARG A 104 -1.87 -19.12 -3.54
C ARG A 104 -0.41 -19.20 -3.95
N ASN A 105 0.49 -19.55 -3.04
CA ASN A 105 1.90 -19.70 -3.39
C ASN A 105 2.15 -20.89 -4.31
N GLU A 106 1.39 -21.96 -4.20
CA GLU A 106 1.47 -23.10 -5.12
C GLU A 106 0.86 -22.75 -6.49
N GLU A 107 -0.26 -22.05 -6.51
CA GLU A 107 -0.86 -21.51 -7.74
C GLU A 107 0.08 -20.54 -8.44
N ILE A 108 0.75 -19.65 -7.68
CA ILE A 108 1.77 -18.72 -8.20
C ILE A 108 2.94 -19.50 -8.82
N LYS A 109 3.44 -20.54 -8.17
CA LYS A 109 4.52 -21.39 -8.71
C LYS A 109 4.10 -22.10 -9.99
N ALA A 110 2.84 -22.52 -10.07
CA ALA A 110 2.28 -23.20 -11.22
C ALA A 110 1.91 -22.26 -12.38
N ASN A 111 1.65 -20.99 -12.10
CA ASN A 111 1.18 -20.03 -13.07
C ASN A 111 2.36 -19.34 -13.79
N PRO A 112 2.56 -19.60 -15.11
CA PRO A 112 3.66 -19.02 -15.86
C PRO A 112 3.59 -17.48 -15.97
N TYR A 113 2.40 -16.88 -15.86
CA TYR A 113 2.22 -15.43 -15.90
C TYR A 113 2.72 -14.77 -14.61
N VAL A 114 2.56 -15.43 -13.46
CA VAL A 114 3.03 -14.89 -12.18
C VAL A 114 4.54 -15.00 -12.05
N LYS A 115 5.15 -16.02 -12.66
CA LYS A 115 6.61 -16.15 -12.72
C LYS A 115 7.30 -14.99 -13.46
N SER A 116 6.56 -14.28 -14.30
CA SER A 116 7.06 -13.10 -15.02
C SER A 116 7.03 -11.82 -14.18
N ASN A 117 6.43 -11.85 -12.99
CA ASN A 117 6.35 -10.69 -12.09
C ASN A 117 7.58 -10.51 -11.19
N VAL A 118 8.63 -11.28 -11.40
CA VAL A 118 9.92 -11.08 -10.71
C VAL A 118 10.41 -9.66 -10.97
N GLY A 119 10.59 -8.89 -9.89
CA GLY A 119 10.98 -7.49 -9.98
C GLY A 119 9.81 -6.48 -10.03
N SER A 120 8.55 -6.95 -9.99
CA SER A 120 7.40 -6.04 -9.87
C SER A 120 7.44 -5.31 -8.53
N GLU A 121 7.16 -4.02 -8.56
CA GLU A 121 6.96 -3.20 -7.36
C GLU A 121 5.47 -2.99 -7.12
N THR A 122 5.04 -3.08 -5.89
CA THR A 122 3.65 -2.94 -5.48
C THR A 122 3.48 -1.73 -4.57
N TYR A 123 2.45 -0.95 -4.85
CA TYR A 123 2.12 0.27 -4.11
C TYR A 123 0.66 0.23 -3.67
N LEU A 124 0.39 0.67 -2.43
CA LEU A 124 -0.96 0.92 -1.96
C LEU A 124 -1.20 2.43 -1.94
N LEU A 125 -2.16 2.89 -2.73
CA LEU A 125 -2.56 4.29 -2.81
C LEU A 125 -3.81 4.52 -1.97
N GLU A 126 -3.68 5.23 -0.86
CA GLU A 126 -4.79 5.74 -0.05
C GLU A 126 -5.05 7.18 -0.48
N LEU A 127 -6.00 7.35 -1.41
CA LEU A 127 -6.23 8.61 -2.13
C LEU A 127 -6.88 9.70 -1.26
N GLY A 128 -7.37 9.35 -0.09
CA GLY A 128 -7.99 10.25 0.88
C GLY A 128 -8.84 9.50 1.90
N TYR A 129 -9.30 10.21 2.89
CA TYR A 129 -10.06 9.68 4.02
C TYR A 129 -11.56 10.01 3.88
N ILE A 130 -12.40 9.00 3.72
CA ILE A 130 -13.87 9.18 3.62
C ILE A 130 -14.50 9.72 4.90
N SER A 131 -13.78 9.67 6.03
CA SER A 131 -14.15 10.30 7.30
C SER A 131 -13.86 11.81 7.36
N ASN A 132 -13.15 12.35 6.37
CA ASN A 132 -12.89 13.78 6.23
C ASN A 132 -13.71 14.35 5.08
N ASN A 133 -14.54 15.38 5.35
CA ASN A 133 -15.46 15.92 4.35
C ASN A 133 -14.72 16.49 3.12
N THR A 134 -13.58 17.14 3.32
CA THR A 134 -12.80 17.73 2.21
C THR A 134 -12.22 16.62 1.31
N ASP A 135 -11.68 15.57 1.89
CA ASP A 135 -11.17 14.42 1.12
C ASP A 135 -12.32 13.71 0.40
N LEU A 136 -13.46 13.51 1.09
CA LEU A 136 -14.64 12.88 0.49
C LEU A 136 -15.16 13.70 -0.70
N ASP A 137 -15.29 15.01 -0.56
CA ASP A 137 -15.71 15.90 -1.66
C ASP A 137 -14.74 15.84 -2.84
N ASN A 138 -13.43 15.82 -2.58
CA ASN A 138 -12.42 15.67 -3.63
C ASN A 138 -12.52 14.32 -4.31
N LEU A 139 -12.67 13.24 -3.56
CA LEU A 139 -12.82 11.89 -4.12
C LEU A 139 -14.06 11.76 -5.01
N LEU A 140 -15.17 12.38 -4.63
CA LEU A 140 -16.43 12.33 -5.39
C LEU A 140 -16.39 13.20 -6.65
N ASN A 141 -15.72 14.35 -6.61
CA ASN A 141 -15.81 15.37 -7.66
C ASN A 141 -14.57 15.46 -8.57
N ASN A 142 -13.43 14.87 -8.17
CA ASN A 142 -12.15 15.02 -8.88
C ASN A 142 -11.48 13.66 -9.19
N MET A 143 -12.23 12.58 -9.33
CA MET A 143 -11.69 11.24 -9.60
C MET A 143 -10.83 11.19 -10.87
N ASP A 144 -11.21 11.93 -11.90
CA ASP A 144 -10.45 12.09 -13.13
C ASP A 144 -9.08 12.71 -12.92
N LYS A 145 -8.96 13.65 -12.00
CA LYS A 145 -7.69 14.30 -11.62
C LYS A 145 -6.74 13.37 -10.87
N TYR A 146 -7.28 12.52 -10.02
CA TYR A 146 -6.48 11.46 -9.38
C TYR A 146 -5.94 10.48 -10.44
N ALA A 147 -6.80 10.04 -11.35
CA ALA A 147 -6.40 9.15 -12.45
C ALA A 147 -5.32 9.80 -13.34
N GLU A 148 -5.47 11.09 -13.68
CA GLU A 148 -4.47 11.87 -14.43
C GLU A 148 -3.11 11.88 -13.71
N GLY A 149 -3.10 12.13 -12.39
CA GLY A 149 -1.88 12.12 -11.59
C GLY A 149 -1.18 10.75 -11.56
N ILE A 150 -1.95 9.67 -11.45
CA ILE A 150 -1.43 8.31 -11.50
C ILE A 150 -0.82 8.04 -12.87
N ILE A 151 -1.53 8.33 -13.97
CA ILE A 151 -1.07 8.12 -15.35
C ILE A 151 0.22 8.90 -15.61
N LYS A 152 0.30 10.17 -15.21
CA LYS A 152 1.51 10.97 -15.31
C LYS A 152 2.71 10.35 -14.59
N SER A 153 2.46 9.66 -13.48
CA SER A 153 3.52 9.05 -12.66
C SER A 153 4.09 7.79 -13.31
N ILE A 154 3.25 6.98 -13.95
CA ILE A 154 3.64 5.69 -14.51
C ILE A 154 4.08 5.77 -15.98
N THR A 155 3.54 6.72 -16.75
CA THR A 155 3.87 6.85 -18.19
C THR A 155 5.36 6.91 -18.50
N PRO A 156 6.22 7.60 -17.73
CA PRO A 156 7.66 7.63 -17.99
C PRO A 156 8.36 6.27 -17.90
N LEU A 157 7.74 5.28 -17.22
CA LEU A 157 8.31 3.93 -17.07
C LEU A 157 8.22 3.09 -18.35
N TYR A 158 7.41 3.52 -19.32
CA TYR A 158 7.12 2.78 -20.57
C TYR A 158 7.71 3.46 -21.82
N LYS A 159 8.71 4.31 -21.63
CA LYS A 159 9.42 4.99 -22.74
C LYS A 159 10.74 4.33 -23.08
#